data_908deee19cb752d4a9633f70a6db7585
#
_entry.id   908deee19cb752d4a9633f70a6db7585
#
_cell.length_a   1.000
_cell.length_b   1.000
_cell.length_c   1.000
_cell.angle_alpha   90.00
_cell.angle_beta   90.00
_cell.angle_gamma   90.00
#
_symmetry.space_group_name_H-M   'P 1'
#
loop_
_entity.id
_entity.type
_entity.pdbx_description
1 polymer ?
#
loop_
_entity_poly.entity_id
_entity_poly.type
_entity_poly.pdbx_seq_one_letter_code
_entity_poly.pdbx_strand_id
1 'polypeptide(L)'
;EGLLIERLGWQEALTALGLAVLVVVPLARWLREPGFAGGAPAQREQSIWQAVQEAFRYRSFQLLMAGYFVCGFQVVFIGVHMPSYLKDHGLSPQVASYALGLIGLFNIFGTYGAGMLGQRLPKKNILAFIYLARAAAISVFLLVPLSPTSVYVFSSVMGLLWLSTVPPTNATVAQIFGVAHLSMLGGFVFFSHQIGSFMGVWLGGYLYDKTGSYDVVWYLAIALGVFAAIVNLPVKEAAIQRTAPPLRTVGA
;
A
#
# COMPACT_ATOMS: atom_id res chain seq x y z
N GLU A 1 10.94 7.00 -17.75
CA GLU A 1 10.52 8.42 -17.85
C GLU A 1 11.72 9.33 -18.14
N GLY A 2 12.83 9.28 -17.38
CA GLY A 2 13.99 10.16 -17.55
C GLY A 2 14.50 10.22 -18.99
N LEU A 3 14.74 9.08 -19.63
CA LEU A 3 15.19 9.01 -21.02
C LEU A 3 14.20 9.61 -22.03
N LEU A 4 12.91 9.51 -21.78
CA LEU A 4 11.87 10.11 -22.63
C LEU A 4 11.86 11.63 -22.46
N ILE A 5 11.99 12.12 -21.23
CA ILE A 5 12.02 13.56 -20.94
C ILE A 5 13.28 14.21 -21.54
N GLU A 6 14.44 13.54 -21.45
CA GLU A 6 15.69 14.02 -22.06
C GLU A 6 15.62 14.11 -23.58
N ARG A 7 14.91 13.19 -24.24
CA ARG A 7 14.83 13.13 -25.70
C ARG A 7 13.70 13.95 -26.31
N LEU A 8 12.54 13.98 -25.66
CA LEU A 8 11.31 14.53 -26.23
C LEU A 8 10.82 15.79 -25.47
N GLY A 9 11.38 16.07 -24.29
CA GLY A 9 10.81 17.05 -23.39
C GLY A 9 9.64 16.47 -22.56
N TRP A 10 9.31 17.15 -21.47
CA TRP A 10 8.34 16.64 -20.49
C TRP A 10 6.91 16.52 -21.04
N GLN A 11 6.48 17.43 -21.93
CA GLN A 11 5.11 17.44 -22.49
C GLN A 11 4.87 16.24 -23.41
N GLU A 12 5.82 15.99 -24.33
CA GLU A 12 5.72 14.86 -25.26
C GLU A 12 5.93 13.52 -24.56
N ALA A 13 6.80 13.48 -23.53
CA ALA A 13 6.96 12.30 -22.68
C ALA A 13 5.66 11.94 -21.95
N LEU A 14 4.97 12.91 -21.36
CA LEU A 14 3.66 12.69 -20.72
C LEU A 14 2.58 12.26 -21.73
N THR A 15 2.58 12.85 -22.91
CA THR A 15 1.65 12.46 -23.98
C THR A 15 1.88 11.02 -24.42
N ALA A 16 3.15 10.64 -24.63
CA ALA A 16 3.51 9.27 -25.00
C ALA A 16 3.10 8.24 -23.92
N LEU A 17 3.33 8.56 -22.66
CA LEU A 17 2.92 7.72 -21.54
C LEU A 17 1.38 7.64 -21.45
N GLY A 18 0.67 8.75 -21.63
CA GLY A 18 -0.79 8.79 -21.67
C GLY A 18 -1.35 7.90 -22.79
N LEU A 19 -0.78 7.96 -23.98
CA LEU A 19 -1.15 7.10 -25.11
C LEU A 19 -0.86 5.62 -24.81
N ALA A 20 0.28 5.31 -24.18
CA ALA A 20 0.61 3.94 -23.77
C ALA A 20 -0.42 3.36 -22.79
N VAL A 21 -0.96 4.17 -21.88
CA VAL A 21 -2.01 3.74 -20.94
C VAL A 21 -3.32 3.38 -21.67
N LEU A 22 -3.60 3.98 -22.83
CA LEU A 22 -4.81 3.63 -23.62
C LEU A 22 -4.83 2.17 -24.07
N VAL A 23 -3.69 1.48 -24.11
CA VAL A 23 -3.62 0.03 -24.37
C VAL A 23 -4.41 -0.78 -23.32
N VAL A 24 -4.59 -0.24 -22.11
CA VAL A 24 -5.38 -0.87 -21.06
C VAL A 24 -6.88 -0.95 -21.45
N VAL A 25 -7.38 -0.04 -22.29
CA VAL A 25 -8.81 0.01 -22.67
C VAL A 25 -9.26 -1.24 -23.45
N PRO A 26 -8.59 -1.67 -24.54
CA PRO A 26 -8.93 -2.92 -25.22
C PRO A 26 -8.70 -4.14 -24.33
N LEU A 27 -7.63 -4.15 -23.50
CA LEU A 27 -7.39 -5.23 -22.55
C LEU A 27 -8.51 -5.36 -21.52
N ALA A 28 -9.01 -4.24 -20.99
CA ALA A 28 -10.15 -4.23 -20.06
C ALA A 28 -11.44 -4.74 -20.71
N ARG A 29 -11.65 -4.45 -22.01
CA ARG A 29 -12.78 -5.00 -22.76
C ARG A 29 -12.65 -6.52 -22.98
N TRP A 30 -11.44 -6.99 -23.19
CA TRP A 30 -11.18 -8.44 -23.40
C TRP A 30 -11.32 -9.23 -22.09
N LEU A 31 -11.00 -8.63 -20.96
CA LEU A 31 -11.19 -9.18 -19.62
C LEU A 31 -12.62 -9.00 -19.09
N ARG A 32 -13.54 -8.42 -19.89
CA ARG A 32 -14.94 -8.29 -19.51
C ARG A 32 -15.54 -9.67 -19.34
N GLU A 33 -15.85 -10.06 -18.12
CA GLU A 33 -16.58 -11.29 -17.86
C GLU A 33 -17.88 -11.30 -18.68
N PRO A 34 -18.16 -12.39 -19.42
CA PRO A 34 -19.45 -12.54 -20.09
C PRO A 34 -20.52 -12.47 -19.00
N GLY A 35 -21.29 -11.39 -19.01
CA GLY A 35 -22.29 -10.96 -18.09
C GLY A 35 -22.44 -11.86 -16.87
N PHE A 36 -22.02 -11.37 -15.71
CA PHE A 36 -22.56 -11.85 -14.45
C PHE A 36 -24.08 -11.65 -14.60
N ALA A 37 -24.75 -12.67 -15.16
CA ALA A 37 -26.20 -12.75 -15.22
C ALA A 37 -26.63 -12.66 -13.76
N GLY A 38 -27.16 -11.51 -13.39
CA GLY A 38 -27.36 -11.11 -12.03
C GLY A 38 -27.93 -12.20 -11.17
N GLY A 39 -27.06 -12.85 -10.39
CA GLY A 39 -27.52 -13.33 -9.11
C GLY A 39 -28.12 -12.10 -8.43
N ALA A 40 -29.38 -12.18 -8.01
CA ALA A 40 -30.06 -11.09 -7.30
C ALA A 40 -29.05 -10.48 -6.33
N PRO A 41 -28.86 -9.14 -6.31
CA PRO A 41 -27.87 -8.53 -5.45
C PRO A 41 -28.10 -9.08 -4.06
N ALA A 42 -27.08 -9.77 -3.51
CA ALA A 42 -27.18 -10.37 -2.19
C ALA A 42 -27.76 -9.28 -1.31
N GLN A 43 -28.99 -9.48 -0.80
CA GLN A 43 -29.68 -8.46 -0.05
C GLN A 43 -28.73 -8.01 1.04
N ARG A 44 -28.33 -6.75 0.98
CA ARG A 44 -27.41 -6.20 1.97
C ARG A 44 -28.11 -6.31 3.31
N GLU A 45 -27.67 -7.22 4.17
CA GLU A 45 -28.21 -7.43 5.52
C GLU A 45 -28.07 -6.18 6.37
N GLN A 46 -27.23 -5.23 5.96
CA GLN A 46 -26.96 -3.98 6.66
C GLN A 46 -27.04 -2.77 5.72
N SER A 47 -27.46 -1.63 6.28
CA SER A 47 -27.28 -0.33 5.62
C SER A 47 -25.78 0.05 5.59
N ILE A 48 -25.43 0.93 4.64
CA ILE A 48 -24.07 1.48 4.53
C ILE A 48 -23.60 2.07 5.87
N TRP A 49 -24.46 2.85 6.52
CA TRP A 49 -24.13 3.49 7.79
C TRP A 49 -23.89 2.50 8.93
N GLN A 50 -24.70 1.45 9.02
CA GLN A 50 -24.51 0.39 9.99
C GLN A 50 -23.18 -0.34 9.76
N ALA A 51 -22.81 -0.65 8.51
CA ALA A 51 -21.55 -1.28 8.19
C ALA A 51 -20.33 -0.41 8.55
N VAL A 52 -20.43 0.91 8.33
CA VAL A 52 -19.38 1.87 8.74
C VAL A 52 -19.25 1.90 10.27
N GLN A 53 -20.37 2.05 10.99
CA GLN A 53 -20.33 2.08 12.44
C GLN A 53 -19.77 0.78 13.04
N GLU A 54 -20.17 -0.38 12.50
CA GLU A 54 -19.65 -1.69 12.91
C GLU A 54 -18.15 -1.75 12.72
N ALA A 55 -17.66 -1.37 11.52
CA ALA A 55 -16.25 -1.41 11.19
C ALA A 55 -15.40 -0.51 12.08
N PHE A 56 -15.83 0.76 12.28
CA PHE A 56 -15.09 1.70 13.12
C PHE A 56 -15.13 1.36 14.62
N ARG A 57 -16.09 0.57 15.07
CA ARG A 57 -16.12 0.02 16.45
C ARG A 57 -15.27 -1.24 16.59
N TYR A 58 -14.92 -1.89 15.49
CA TYR A 58 -14.18 -3.14 15.52
C TYR A 58 -12.67 -2.88 15.60
N ARG A 59 -12.04 -3.28 16.70
CA ARG A 59 -10.62 -2.99 16.98
C ARG A 59 -9.68 -3.45 15.86
N SER A 60 -9.94 -4.61 15.25
CA SER A 60 -9.09 -5.09 14.15
C SER A 60 -9.10 -4.17 12.94
N PHE A 61 -10.24 -3.51 12.64
CA PHE A 61 -10.32 -2.55 11.55
C PHE A 61 -9.49 -1.29 11.85
N GLN A 62 -9.55 -0.78 13.07
CA GLN A 62 -8.74 0.37 13.51
C GLN A 62 -7.23 0.06 13.43
N LEU A 63 -6.84 -1.15 13.85
CA LEU A 63 -5.44 -1.61 13.79
C LEU A 63 -4.95 -1.77 12.35
N LEU A 64 -5.78 -2.28 11.45
CA LEU A 64 -5.48 -2.35 10.02
C LEU A 64 -5.30 -0.95 9.42
N MET A 65 -6.19 0.00 9.76
CA MET A 65 -6.06 1.39 9.32
C MET A 65 -4.76 2.02 9.82
N ALA A 66 -4.41 1.81 11.10
CA ALA A 66 -3.16 2.31 11.67
C ALA A 66 -1.92 1.72 10.98
N GLY A 67 -1.91 0.42 10.70
CA GLY A 67 -0.83 -0.21 9.93
C GLY A 67 -0.76 0.32 8.50
N TYR A 68 -1.90 0.49 7.85
CA TYR A 68 -1.94 0.93 6.45
C TYR A 68 -1.60 2.42 6.28
N PHE A 69 -1.84 3.25 7.30
CA PHE A 69 -1.31 4.61 7.40
C PHE A 69 0.22 4.61 7.29
N VAL A 70 0.89 3.71 8.02
CA VAL A 70 2.35 3.59 7.96
C VAL A 70 2.83 3.16 6.58
N CYS A 71 2.10 2.28 5.90
CA CYS A 71 2.39 1.94 4.52
C CYS A 71 2.47 3.19 3.65
N GLY A 72 1.42 4.03 3.69
CA GLY A 72 1.39 5.29 2.95
C GLY A 72 2.55 6.20 3.27
N PHE A 73 2.82 6.40 4.56
CA PHE A 73 3.95 7.20 5.02
C PHE A 73 5.27 6.74 4.40
N GLN A 74 5.61 5.45 4.55
CA GLN A 74 6.90 4.92 4.09
C GLN A 74 7.06 4.96 2.57
N VAL A 75 6.06 4.44 1.82
CA VAL A 75 6.21 4.31 0.37
C VAL A 75 6.23 5.66 -0.32
N VAL A 76 5.40 6.59 0.11
CA VAL A 76 5.34 7.89 -0.57
C VAL A 76 6.50 8.80 -0.14
N PHE A 77 6.91 8.76 1.14
CA PHE A 77 8.15 9.42 1.57
C PHE A 77 9.35 8.95 0.75
N ILE A 78 9.57 7.65 0.65
CA ILE A 78 10.70 7.09 -0.12
C ILE A 78 10.57 7.46 -1.61
N GLY A 79 9.39 7.28 -2.20
CA GLY A 79 9.17 7.56 -3.62
C GLY A 79 9.43 9.00 -4.02
N VAL A 80 9.12 9.95 -3.14
CA VAL A 80 9.25 11.39 -3.41
C VAL A 80 10.62 11.93 -3.00
N HIS A 81 11.13 11.57 -1.81
CA HIS A 81 12.33 12.20 -1.26
C HIS A 81 13.63 11.43 -1.52
N MET A 82 13.58 10.13 -1.86
CA MET A 82 14.80 9.37 -2.16
C MET A 82 15.62 9.96 -3.30
N PRO A 83 15.05 10.46 -4.42
CA PRO A 83 15.86 11.10 -5.46
C PRO A 83 16.67 12.32 -4.97
N SER A 84 16.04 13.17 -4.15
CA SER A 84 16.72 14.33 -3.55
C SER A 84 17.77 13.88 -2.54
N TYR A 85 17.45 12.92 -1.69
CA TYR A 85 18.39 12.34 -0.73
C TYR A 85 19.65 11.79 -1.42
N LEU A 86 19.49 11.04 -2.51
CA LEU A 86 20.62 10.49 -3.27
C LEU A 86 21.47 11.59 -3.93
N LYS A 87 20.82 12.63 -4.45
CA LYS A 87 21.49 13.80 -5.04
C LYS A 87 22.33 14.55 -4.02
N ASP A 88 21.79 14.78 -2.80
CA ASP A 88 22.48 15.47 -1.71
C ASP A 88 23.75 14.72 -1.27
N HIS A 89 23.75 13.40 -1.46
CA HIS A 89 24.91 12.54 -1.21
C HIS A 89 25.81 12.30 -2.44
N GLY A 90 25.65 13.10 -3.48
CA GLY A 90 26.53 13.10 -4.68
C GLY A 90 26.26 11.99 -5.69
N LEU A 91 25.14 11.26 -5.58
CA LEU A 91 24.76 10.25 -6.57
C LEU A 91 24.03 10.89 -7.75
N SER A 92 24.25 10.32 -8.94
CA SER A 92 23.66 10.85 -10.17
C SER A 92 22.14 10.64 -10.24
N PRO A 93 21.39 11.50 -10.95
CA PRO A 93 19.96 11.33 -11.19
C PRO A 93 19.59 10.00 -11.85
N GLN A 94 20.50 9.42 -12.62
CA GLN A 94 20.32 8.10 -13.25
C GLN A 94 20.19 7.01 -12.20
N VAL A 95 20.97 7.06 -11.11
CA VAL A 95 20.88 6.10 -10.01
C VAL A 95 19.50 6.16 -9.37
N ALA A 96 18.97 7.36 -9.14
CA ALA A 96 17.62 7.53 -8.59
C ALA A 96 16.54 6.99 -9.55
N SER A 97 16.67 7.23 -10.84
CA SER A 97 15.73 6.73 -11.85
C SER A 97 15.71 5.19 -11.90
N TYR A 98 16.89 4.56 -11.90
CA TYR A 98 17.00 3.10 -11.88
C TYR A 98 16.49 2.52 -10.56
N ALA A 99 16.75 3.17 -9.44
CA ALA A 99 16.24 2.78 -8.13
C ALA A 99 14.71 2.70 -8.11
N LEU A 100 14.03 3.76 -8.58
CA LEU A 100 12.56 3.78 -8.69
C LEU A 100 12.04 2.74 -9.70
N GLY A 101 12.77 2.51 -10.80
CA GLY A 101 12.46 1.46 -11.76
C GLY A 101 12.53 0.06 -11.13
N LEU A 102 13.56 -0.21 -10.32
CA LEU A 102 13.72 -1.46 -9.58
C LEU A 102 12.60 -1.66 -8.55
N ILE A 103 12.22 -0.60 -7.81
CA ILE A 103 11.06 -0.66 -6.92
C ILE A 103 9.82 -1.13 -7.69
N GLY A 104 9.53 -0.50 -8.85
CA GLY A 104 8.38 -0.86 -9.68
C GLY A 104 8.43 -2.30 -10.18
N LEU A 105 9.60 -2.74 -10.67
CA LEU A 105 9.79 -4.11 -11.17
C LEU A 105 9.58 -5.16 -10.07
N PHE A 106 10.26 -5.00 -8.95
CA PHE A 106 10.18 -5.97 -7.85
C PHE A 106 8.83 -5.94 -7.13
N ASN A 107 8.10 -4.81 -7.19
CA ASN A 107 6.75 -4.71 -6.64
C ASN A 107 5.76 -5.71 -7.29
N ILE A 108 5.94 -6.03 -8.56
CA ILE A 108 5.12 -7.03 -9.26
C ILE A 108 5.26 -8.39 -8.54
N PHE A 109 6.50 -8.83 -8.33
CA PHE A 109 6.77 -10.12 -7.69
C PHE A 109 6.34 -10.14 -6.22
N GLY A 110 6.62 -9.06 -5.49
CA GLY A 110 6.27 -8.93 -4.09
C GLY A 110 4.75 -8.97 -3.86
N THR A 111 4.00 -8.18 -4.62
CA THR A 111 2.53 -8.12 -4.51
C THR A 111 1.90 -9.46 -4.87
N TYR A 112 2.36 -10.11 -5.94
CA TYR A 112 1.91 -11.43 -6.34
C TYR A 112 2.21 -12.48 -5.25
N GLY A 113 3.44 -12.50 -4.74
CA GLY A 113 3.87 -13.40 -3.67
C GLY A 113 3.07 -13.20 -2.39
N ALA A 114 2.82 -11.97 -1.97
CA ALA A 114 2.00 -11.65 -0.80
C ALA A 114 0.54 -12.11 -0.96
N GLY A 115 -0.01 -11.97 -2.18
CA GLY A 115 -1.34 -12.49 -2.52
C GLY A 115 -1.43 -14.02 -2.40
N MET A 116 -0.43 -14.74 -2.90
CA MET A 116 -0.35 -16.20 -2.78
C MET A 116 -0.16 -16.66 -1.33
N LEU A 117 0.74 -16.02 -0.60
CA LEU A 117 0.99 -16.33 0.82
C LEU A 117 -0.27 -16.09 1.67
N GLY A 118 -1.04 -15.04 1.37
CA GLY A 118 -2.28 -14.70 2.04
C GLY A 118 -3.39 -15.75 1.94
N GLN A 119 -3.27 -16.69 0.98
CA GLN A 119 -4.18 -17.83 0.86
C GLN A 119 -3.84 -18.97 1.85
N ARG A 120 -2.59 -19.03 2.31
CA ARG A 120 -2.07 -20.15 3.13
C ARG A 120 -1.73 -19.74 4.56
N LEU A 121 -1.35 -18.49 4.77
CA LEU A 121 -0.85 -17.98 6.05
C LEU A 121 -1.81 -16.92 6.62
N PRO A 122 -1.83 -16.74 7.96
CA PRO A 122 -2.53 -15.64 8.59
C PRO A 122 -2.02 -14.29 8.04
N LYS A 123 -2.93 -13.49 7.52
CA LYS A 123 -2.61 -12.24 6.83
C LYS A 123 -1.96 -11.22 7.76
N LYS A 124 -2.36 -11.22 9.04
CA LYS A 124 -1.75 -10.40 10.08
C LYS A 124 -0.25 -10.66 10.25
N ASN A 125 0.18 -11.92 10.14
CA ASN A 125 1.59 -12.29 10.25
C ASN A 125 2.37 -11.83 9.02
N ILE A 126 1.76 -11.94 7.83
CA ILE A 126 2.34 -11.43 6.57
C ILE A 126 2.52 -9.90 6.67
N LEU A 127 1.49 -9.18 7.14
CA LEU A 127 1.56 -7.74 7.34
C LEU A 127 2.65 -7.36 8.35
N ALA A 128 2.67 -8.00 9.51
CA ALA A 128 3.70 -7.75 10.52
C ALA A 128 5.10 -8.01 9.98
N PHE A 129 5.29 -9.11 9.25
CA PHE A 129 6.58 -9.42 8.61
C PHE A 129 6.99 -8.35 7.60
N ILE A 130 6.08 -7.92 6.70
CA ILE A 130 6.38 -6.92 5.68
C ILE A 130 6.81 -5.60 6.33
N TYR A 131 6.09 -5.12 7.35
CA TYR A 131 6.44 -3.88 8.04
C TYR A 131 7.77 -3.97 8.78
N LEU A 132 8.04 -5.09 9.45
CA LEU A 132 9.32 -5.31 10.13
C LEU A 132 10.47 -5.42 9.12
N ALA A 133 10.26 -6.13 8.01
CA ALA A 133 11.24 -6.25 6.94
C ALA A 133 11.57 -4.90 6.29
N ARG A 134 10.56 -4.01 6.11
CA ARG A 134 10.80 -2.64 5.66
C ARG A 134 11.63 -1.84 6.67
N ALA A 135 11.30 -1.91 7.96
CA ALA A 135 12.08 -1.24 9.00
C ALA A 135 13.53 -1.73 8.99
N ALA A 136 13.75 -3.05 8.87
CA ALA A 136 15.09 -3.62 8.76
C ALA A 136 15.81 -3.17 7.48
N ALA A 137 15.13 -3.18 6.32
CA ALA A 137 15.72 -2.73 5.05
C ALA A 137 16.15 -1.26 5.10
N ILE A 138 15.32 -0.38 5.67
CA ILE A 138 15.66 1.03 5.86
C ILE A 138 16.85 1.16 6.82
N SER A 139 16.85 0.43 7.94
CA SER A 139 17.96 0.46 8.90
C SER A 139 19.27 0.02 8.27
N VAL A 140 19.28 -1.08 7.51
CA VAL A 140 20.47 -1.54 6.80
C VAL A 140 20.93 -0.51 5.76
N PHE A 141 20.00 0.08 5.02
CA PHE A 141 20.30 1.11 4.01
C PHE A 141 21.02 2.32 4.61
N LEU A 142 20.63 2.76 5.81
CA LEU A 142 21.27 3.88 6.50
C LEU A 142 22.61 3.53 7.14
N LEU A 143 22.86 2.25 7.43
CA LEU A 143 24.10 1.79 8.08
C LEU A 143 25.21 1.46 7.09
N VAL A 144 24.87 1.08 5.85
CA VAL A 144 25.89 0.73 4.85
C VAL A 144 26.37 1.97 4.09
N PRO A 145 27.62 2.00 3.61
CA PRO A 145 28.11 3.08 2.76
C PRO A 145 27.21 3.29 1.54
N LEU A 146 26.79 4.53 1.31
CA LEU A 146 25.92 4.86 0.19
C LEU A 146 26.69 4.73 -1.13
N SER A 147 26.19 3.90 -2.02
CA SER A 147 26.74 3.62 -3.34
C SER A 147 25.61 3.24 -4.31
N PRO A 148 25.82 3.29 -5.63
CA PRO A 148 24.83 2.82 -6.58
C PRO A 148 24.35 1.38 -6.27
N THR A 149 25.28 0.50 -5.88
CA THR A 149 24.96 -0.90 -5.55
C THR A 149 24.06 -0.99 -4.32
N SER A 150 24.39 -0.29 -3.21
CA SER A 150 23.56 -0.32 -2.00
C SER A 150 22.16 0.25 -2.26
N VAL A 151 22.06 1.30 -3.10
CA VAL A 151 20.77 1.87 -3.53
C VAL A 151 19.96 0.86 -4.33
N TYR A 152 20.57 0.15 -5.29
CA TYR A 152 19.85 -0.83 -6.11
C TYR A 152 19.41 -2.05 -5.30
N VAL A 153 20.23 -2.55 -4.38
CA VAL A 153 19.85 -3.62 -3.47
C VAL A 153 18.68 -3.20 -2.58
N PHE A 154 18.80 -2.03 -1.94
CA PHE A 154 17.71 -1.45 -1.14
C PHE A 154 16.42 -1.33 -1.93
N SER A 155 16.49 -0.76 -3.15
CA SER A 155 15.32 -0.54 -4.01
C SER A 155 14.67 -1.84 -4.45
N SER A 156 15.46 -2.89 -4.71
CA SER A 156 14.95 -4.22 -5.04
C SER A 156 14.23 -4.86 -3.86
N VAL A 157 14.82 -4.81 -2.67
CA VAL A 157 14.19 -5.31 -1.44
C VAL A 157 12.93 -4.51 -1.09
N MET A 158 13.00 -3.18 -1.12
CA MET A 158 11.85 -2.34 -0.89
C MET A 158 10.76 -2.57 -1.93
N GLY A 159 11.13 -2.81 -3.20
CA GLY A 159 10.20 -3.15 -4.26
C GLY A 159 9.40 -4.40 -3.93
N LEU A 160 10.06 -5.49 -3.50
CA LEU A 160 9.37 -6.71 -3.05
C LEU A 160 8.38 -6.46 -1.91
N LEU A 161 8.64 -5.47 -1.07
CA LEU A 161 7.80 -5.12 0.07
C LEU A 161 6.80 -3.99 -0.22
N TRP A 162 6.91 -3.30 -1.38
CA TRP A 162 6.31 -1.99 -1.66
C TRP A 162 4.80 -1.94 -1.47
N LEU A 163 4.04 -2.65 -2.31
CA LEU A 163 2.59 -2.77 -2.19
C LEU A 163 2.15 -4.17 -1.75
N SER A 164 3.07 -4.97 -1.23
CA SER A 164 2.80 -6.33 -0.76
C SER A 164 1.84 -6.38 0.44
N THR A 165 1.58 -5.24 1.08
CA THR A 165 0.55 -5.09 2.12
C THR A 165 -0.86 -5.01 1.57
N VAL A 166 -1.05 -4.66 0.28
CA VAL A 166 -2.38 -4.42 -0.31
C VAL A 166 -3.24 -5.69 -0.36
N PRO A 167 -2.77 -6.83 -0.94
CA PRO A 167 -3.57 -8.05 -1.00
C PRO A 167 -3.99 -8.57 0.38
N PRO A 168 -3.08 -8.75 1.35
CA PRO A 168 -3.47 -9.27 2.65
C PRO A 168 -4.38 -8.30 3.43
N THR A 169 -4.23 -6.99 3.29
CA THR A 169 -5.11 -6.01 3.94
C THR A 169 -6.54 -6.13 3.40
N ASN A 170 -6.73 -6.08 2.08
CA ASN A 170 -8.04 -6.20 1.47
C ASN A 170 -8.70 -7.56 1.77
N ALA A 171 -7.92 -8.65 1.71
CA ALA A 171 -8.39 -9.97 2.06
C ALA A 171 -8.81 -10.07 3.53
N THR A 172 -8.14 -9.39 4.46
CA THR A 172 -8.52 -9.34 5.88
C THR A 172 -9.84 -8.58 6.05
N VAL A 173 -10.01 -7.43 5.38
CA VAL A 173 -11.29 -6.69 5.41
C VAL A 173 -12.43 -7.55 4.87
N ALA A 174 -12.22 -8.22 3.73
CA ALA A 174 -13.21 -9.12 3.14
C ALA A 174 -13.56 -10.28 4.07
N GLN A 175 -12.56 -10.86 4.75
CA GLN A 175 -12.74 -12.00 5.66
C GLN A 175 -13.52 -11.61 6.93
N ILE A 176 -13.27 -10.40 7.48
CA ILE A 176 -13.92 -9.93 8.70
C ILE A 176 -15.37 -9.48 8.43
N PHE A 177 -15.56 -8.65 7.39
CA PHE A 177 -16.83 -7.94 7.15
C PHE A 177 -17.68 -8.52 6.02
N GLY A 178 -17.11 -9.46 5.25
CA GLY A 178 -17.73 -9.97 4.02
C GLY A 178 -17.51 -9.03 2.83
N VAL A 179 -18.03 -9.44 1.66
CA VAL A 179 -17.81 -8.73 0.38
C VAL A 179 -18.82 -7.64 0.09
N ALA A 180 -19.98 -7.63 0.78
CA ALA A 180 -21.10 -6.72 0.48
C ALA A 180 -20.72 -5.23 0.54
N HIS A 181 -19.85 -4.86 1.49
CA HIS A 181 -19.38 -3.49 1.68
C HIS A 181 -17.86 -3.35 1.52
N LEU A 182 -17.20 -4.33 0.89
CA LEU A 182 -15.74 -4.40 0.77
C LEU A 182 -15.13 -3.15 0.12
N SER A 183 -15.70 -2.67 -0.98
CA SER A 183 -15.16 -1.50 -1.69
C SER A 183 -15.19 -0.25 -0.81
N MET A 184 -16.25 -0.05 -0.04
CA MET A 184 -16.38 1.10 0.85
C MET A 184 -15.42 0.99 2.04
N LEU A 185 -15.40 -0.15 2.73
CA LEU A 185 -14.54 -0.36 3.89
C LEU A 185 -13.06 -0.37 3.49
N GLY A 186 -12.73 -0.99 2.37
CA GLY A 186 -11.39 -0.91 1.75
C GLY A 186 -11.02 0.54 1.40
N GLY A 187 -11.99 1.35 0.96
CA GLY A 187 -11.82 2.77 0.71
C GLY A 187 -11.39 3.55 1.97
N PHE A 188 -12.00 3.28 3.14
CA PHE A 188 -11.58 3.89 4.41
C PHE A 188 -10.17 3.46 4.83
N VAL A 189 -9.82 2.18 4.65
CA VAL A 189 -8.46 1.71 4.90
C VAL A 189 -7.49 2.41 3.96
N PHE A 190 -7.82 2.53 2.68
CA PHE A 190 -7.00 3.27 1.71
C PHE A 190 -6.92 4.76 2.02
N PHE A 191 -7.99 5.37 2.53
CA PHE A 191 -7.96 6.76 2.97
C PHE A 191 -6.95 6.99 4.10
N SER A 192 -6.83 6.05 5.06
CA SER A 192 -5.78 6.14 6.09
C SER A 192 -4.37 6.10 5.49
N HIS A 193 -4.16 5.29 4.44
CA HIS A 193 -2.92 5.28 3.68
C HIS A 193 -2.63 6.65 3.04
N GLN A 194 -3.63 7.31 2.47
CA GLN A 194 -3.47 8.63 1.86
C GLN A 194 -3.10 9.71 2.90
N ILE A 195 -3.67 9.65 4.11
CA ILE A 195 -3.26 10.52 5.21
C ILE A 195 -1.80 10.25 5.57
N GLY A 196 -1.39 8.99 5.67
CA GLY A 196 0.01 8.61 5.89
C GLY A 196 0.93 9.12 4.79
N SER A 197 0.52 8.99 3.52
CA SER A 197 1.24 9.49 2.35
C SER A 197 1.47 10.99 2.42
N PHE A 198 0.43 11.74 2.72
CA PHE A 198 0.52 13.19 2.91
C PHE A 198 1.51 13.53 4.03
N MET A 199 1.39 12.87 5.19
CA MET A 199 2.28 13.11 6.34
C MET A 199 3.75 12.77 6.00
N GLY A 200 4.00 11.68 5.26
CA GLY A 200 5.35 11.28 4.86
C GLY A 200 6.02 12.30 3.95
N VAL A 201 5.30 12.82 2.97
CA VAL A 201 5.82 13.85 2.05
C VAL A 201 5.98 15.19 2.76
N TRP A 202 4.93 15.62 3.48
CA TRP A 202 4.96 16.90 4.15
C TRP A 202 6.04 16.97 5.22
N LEU A 203 6.14 15.97 6.10
CA LEU A 203 7.19 15.92 7.12
C LEU A 203 8.58 15.80 6.50
N GLY A 204 8.71 15.03 5.40
CA GLY A 204 9.97 14.92 4.66
C GLY A 204 10.49 16.29 4.23
N GLY A 205 9.65 17.09 3.56
CA GLY A 205 10.00 18.44 3.14
C GLY A 205 10.21 19.39 4.31
N TYR A 206 9.25 19.43 5.25
CA TYR A 206 9.30 20.35 6.41
C TYR A 206 10.54 20.15 7.28
N LEU A 207 10.87 18.90 7.59
CA LEU A 207 12.04 18.59 8.41
C LEU A 207 13.35 18.85 7.66
N TYR A 208 13.38 18.56 6.36
CA TYR A 208 14.52 18.89 5.51
C TYR A 208 14.77 20.41 5.47
N ASP A 209 13.73 21.22 5.28
CA ASP A 209 13.85 22.70 5.29
C ASP A 209 14.35 23.24 6.62
N LYS A 210 14.09 22.55 7.74
CA LYS A 210 14.51 22.95 9.08
C LYS A 210 15.91 22.45 9.46
N THR A 211 16.29 21.26 9.02
CA THR A 211 17.50 20.56 9.50
C THR A 211 18.57 20.39 8.43
N GLY A 212 18.21 20.55 7.15
CA GLY A 212 19.10 20.24 6.03
C GLY A 212 19.32 18.73 5.81
N SER A 213 18.56 17.85 6.50
CA SER A 213 18.73 16.39 6.43
C SER A 213 17.39 15.66 6.44
N TYR A 214 17.36 14.48 5.83
CA TYR A 214 16.25 13.53 5.88
C TYR A 214 16.36 12.53 7.04
N ASP A 215 17.41 12.55 7.85
CA ASP A 215 17.71 11.52 8.86
C ASP A 215 16.54 11.31 9.84
N VAL A 216 15.94 12.40 10.32
CA VAL A 216 14.82 12.33 11.27
C VAL A 216 13.63 11.59 10.67
N VAL A 217 13.34 11.82 9.39
CA VAL A 217 12.20 11.15 8.71
C VAL A 217 12.52 9.68 8.44
N TRP A 218 13.76 9.35 8.10
CA TRP A 218 14.20 7.98 7.98
C TRP A 218 14.05 7.20 9.30
N TYR A 219 14.50 7.77 10.43
CA TYR A 219 14.32 7.15 11.74
C TYR A 219 12.85 7.02 12.13
N LEU A 220 12.03 8.03 11.81
CA LEU A 220 10.60 7.97 12.01
C LEU A 220 9.97 6.84 11.17
N ALA A 221 10.38 6.68 9.91
CA ALA A 221 9.92 5.60 9.05
C ALA A 221 10.26 4.21 9.62
N ILE A 222 11.45 4.04 10.21
CA ILE A 222 11.83 2.80 10.93
C ILE A 222 10.91 2.57 12.13
N ALA A 223 10.75 3.57 12.99
CA ALA A 223 9.93 3.47 14.20
C ALA A 223 8.47 3.14 13.86
N LEU A 224 7.91 3.80 12.85
CA LEU A 224 6.57 3.53 12.34
C LEU A 224 6.45 2.12 11.74
N GLY A 225 7.48 1.62 11.07
CA GLY A 225 7.51 0.25 10.56
C GLY A 225 7.41 -0.78 11.68
N VAL A 226 8.18 -0.61 12.76
CA VAL A 226 8.08 -1.44 13.97
C VAL A 226 6.70 -1.31 14.62
N PHE A 227 6.19 -0.10 14.75
CA PHE A 227 4.83 0.16 15.26
C PHE A 227 3.78 -0.59 14.42
N ALA A 228 3.84 -0.49 13.09
CA ALA A 228 2.91 -1.16 12.20
C ALA A 228 2.99 -2.68 12.32
N ALA A 229 4.18 -3.25 12.49
CA ALA A 229 4.33 -4.68 12.75
C ALA A 229 3.62 -5.08 14.05
N ILE A 230 3.82 -4.33 15.13
CA ILE A 230 3.20 -4.59 16.44
C ILE A 230 1.68 -4.49 16.38
N VAL A 231 1.12 -3.46 15.75
CA VAL A 231 -0.34 -3.27 15.72
C VAL A 231 -1.06 -4.26 14.81
N ASN A 232 -0.38 -4.88 13.86
CA ASN A 232 -0.98 -5.93 13.03
C ASN A 232 -1.07 -7.29 13.73
N LEU A 233 -0.20 -7.62 14.68
CA LEU A 233 -0.21 -8.92 15.38
C LEU A 233 -1.52 -9.25 16.11
N PRO A 234 -2.17 -8.32 16.86
CA PRO A 234 -3.42 -8.58 17.57
C PRO A 234 -4.66 -8.56 16.67
N VAL A 235 -4.53 -8.31 15.36
CA VAL A 235 -5.66 -8.33 14.42
C VAL A 235 -6.32 -9.70 14.43
N LYS A 236 -7.63 -9.73 14.67
CA LYS A 236 -8.45 -10.93 14.59
C LYS A 236 -9.05 -11.02 13.20
N GLU A 237 -8.73 -12.09 12.48
CA GLU A 237 -9.20 -12.33 11.11
C GLU A 237 -10.54 -13.06 11.03
N ALA A 238 -11.12 -13.44 12.17
CA ALA A 238 -12.41 -14.14 12.22
C ALA A 238 -13.54 -13.23 11.69
N ALA A 239 -14.43 -13.81 10.91
CA ALA A 239 -15.63 -13.13 10.43
C ALA A 239 -16.52 -12.69 11.60
N ILE A 240 -17.13 -11.53 11.49
CA ILE A 240 -18.11 -11.04 12.45
C ILE A 240 -19.37 -11.90 12.33
N GLN A 241 -19.75 -12.53 13.44
CA GLN A 241 -21.01 -13.25 13.51
C GLN A 241 -22.15 -12.24 13.70
N ARG A 242 -22.97 -12.08 12.67
CA ARG A 242 -24.19 -11.30 12.73
C ARG A 242 -25.35 -12.26 13.05
N THR A 243 -26.04 -12.04 14.16
CA THR A 243 -27.30 -12.76 14.44
C THR A 243 -28.30 -12.40 13.33
N ALA A 244 -28.75 -13.40 12.58
CA ALA A 244 -29.80 -13.21 11.60
C ALA A 244 -31.03 -12.57 12.30
N PRO A 245 -31.67 -11.55 11.71
CA PRO A 245 -32.93 -11.06 12.25
C PRO A 245 -33.92 -12.21 12.29
N PRO A 246 -34.77 -12.29 13.34
CA PRO A 246 -35.80 -13.34 13.44
C PRO A 246 -36.64 -13.31 12.16
N LEU A 247 -36.80 -14.49 11.53
CA LEU A 247 -37.68 -14.66 10.38
C LEU A 247 -39.01 -14.00 10.72
N ARG A 248 -39.37 -12.94 10.02
CA ARG A 248 -40.76 -12.43 10.07
C ARG A 248 -41.63 -13.57 9.56
N THR A 249 -42.28 -14.27 10.47
CA THR A 249 -43.42 -15.12 10.13
C THR A 249 -44.43 -14.21 9.45
N VAL A 250 -44.52 -14.31 8.11
CA VAL A 250 -45.63 -13.73 7.38
C VAL A 250 -46.85 -14.52 7.89
N GLY A 251 -47.62 -13.86 8.75
CA GLY A 251 -48.87 -14.41 9.25
C GLY A 251 -49.76 -14.74 8.07
N ALA A 252 -50.31 -15.95 8.17
CA ALA A 252 -51.30 -16.45 7.23
C ALA A 252 -52.59 -15.61 7.27
#